data_f5318debf7da01a543e10f03ae7eb9bd
#
_entry.id   f5318debf7da01a543e10f03ae7eb9bd
#
_cell.length_a   1.000
_cell.length_b   1.000
_cell.length_c   1.000
_cell.angle_alpha   90.00
_cell.angle_beta   90.00
_cell.angle_gamma   90.00
#
_symmetry.space_group_name_H-M   'P 1'
#
loop_
_entity.id
_entity.type
_entity.pdbx_description
1 polymer ?
#
loop_
_entity_poly.entity_id
_entity_poly.type
_entity_poly.pdbx_seq_one_letter_code
_entity_poly.pdbx_strand_id
1 'polypeptide(L)'
;MEKSGIERIIKLGEGKEIEYKETKPEDNLKYLKTVVAFSNWKGGTIVFGIEDKTLNVVGIPKEKLFPMMDAIVNAISDSIYPQVAPEISPLTVEGKDLILLRIPEGAAKPYFIKSLGIQGGVFYRMGGTTREADEILVKELIYEGSKHSYDSDLFCDEPLSEREISQLCSLMYEEAKKNASTPEEAEGIKPVTVRQLLSWKIVRKKGDEILPNNAYGVLTGEEGLPTKIRCACFKGTKPLDFIDSKDFSGFIGDRIEMAYQFVLRNIRKGYLFVGLHHVNNYEIPTGAIREAIINAVVHRSYISYDETKIAIFDDRIEVTSPGKLLSGQSIEEMKLGNSQIRNHALAQAFAYMNLIEAWGYGIPKIMKSCKERGLKEPELIDKVVQLKLVIFRQEDGSGIDNSANSGTYSGTGSRTVPETEHIPEANGNENKALSFLSQKETVKASQLATYLGISDRGTRKMLATLAKKGFVTKFGKGKNTCYALKKKK
;
A
#
# COMPACT_ATOMS: atom_id res chain seq x y z
N MET A 1 34.19 -7.45 -5.18
CA MET A 1 33.45 -8.29 -6.18
C MET A 1 34.46 -9.18 -6.88
N GLU A 2 34.19 -10.47 -6.95
CA GLU A 2 35.03 -11.41 -7.68
C GLU A 2 35.00 -11.10 -9.19
N LYS A 3 36.13 -11.42 -9.90
CA LYS A 3 36.33 -11.16 -11.35
C LYS A 3 35.14 -11.64 -12.21
N SER A 4 34.53 -12.78 -11.85
CA SER A 4 33.34 -13.35 -12.48
C SER A 4 32.05 -12.49 -12.36
N GLY A 5 31.93 -11.72 -11.30
CA GLY A 5 30.78 -10.83 -11.09
C GLY A 5 30.80 -9.62 -12.02
N ILE A 6 31.98 -9.09 -12.33
CA ILE A 6 32.12 -7.90 -13.18
C ILE A 6 31.98 -8.25 -14.66
N GLU A 7 32.54 -9.40 -15.12
CA GLU A 7 32.31 -9.89 -16.49
C GLU A 7 30.79 -10.13 -16.77
N ARG A 8 30.03 -10.53 -15.74
CA ARG A 8 28.59 -10.69 -15.84
C ARG A 8 27.87 -9.33 -15.91
N ILE A 9 28.38 -8.33 -15.18
CA ILE A 9 27.81 -6.97 -15.17
C ILE A 9 28.04 -6.31 -16.54
N ILE A 10 29.24 -6.40 -17.12
CA ILE A 10 29.55 -5.84 -18.43
C ILE A 10 28.62 -6.37 -19.51
N LYS A 11 28.20 -7.64 -19.43
CA LYS A 11 27.27 -8.25 -20.39
C LYS A 11 25.82 -7.76 -20.25
N LEU A 12 25.43 -7.14 -19.13
CA LEU A 12 24.07 -6.66 -18.89
C LEU A 12 23.80 -5.29 -19.53
N GLY A 13 24.83 -4.52 -19.91
CA GLY A 13 24.71 -3.18 -20.47
C GLY A 13 24.45 -2.10 -19.42
N GLU A 14 24.27 -0.86 -19.89
CA GLU A 14 23.90 0.28 -19.01
C GLU A 14 22.54 0.10 -18.38
N GLY A 15 22.38 0.58 -17.16
CA GLY A 15 21.14 0.44 -16.39
C GLY A 15 20.95 1.53 -15.34
N LYS A 16 20.04 1.29 -14.42
CA LYS A 16 19.76 2.23 -13.32
C LYS A 16 20.97 2.44 -12.39
N GLU A 17 21.84 1.43 -12.26
CA GLU A 17 22.93 1.40 -11.28
C GLU A 17 24.32 1.29 -11.94
N ILE A 18 24.39 1.23 -13.26
CA ILE A 18 25.66 1.06 -14.01
C ILE A 18 25.71 2.02 -15.18
N GLU A 19 26.88 2.63 -15.35
CA GLU A 19 27.23 3.52 -16.46
C GLU A 19 28.60 3.15 -17.00
N TYR A 20 28.81 3.14 -18.32
CA TYR A 20 30.10 2.90 -18.96
C TYR A 20 30.65 4.15 -19.61
N LYS A 21 31.96 4.32 -19.55
CA LYS A 21 32.69 5.40 -20.23
C LYS A 21 33.98 4.84 -20.81
N GLU A 22 34.22 5.13 -22.08
CA GLU A 22 35.47 4.73 -22.73
C GLU A 22 36.67 5.33 -22.03
N THR A 23 36.59 6.61 -21.66
CA THR A 23 37.62 7.32 -20.89
C THR A 23 36.97 8.41 -20.05
N LYS A 24 37.75 9.08 -19.17
CA LYS A 24 37.25 10.28 -18.48
C LYS A 24 36.99 11.36 -19.52
N PRO A 25 35.73 11.86 -19.62
CA PRO A 25 35.42 12.97 -20.52
C PRO A 25 36.17 14.24 -20.17
N GLU A 26 36.55 15.04 -21.19
CA GLU A 26 37.14 16.36 -20.98
C GLU A 26 36.20 17.27 -20.17
N ASP A 27 34.91 17.28 -20.53
CA ASP A 27 33.86 17.92 -19.74
C ASP A 27 33.45 17.01 -18.58
N ASN A 28 33.89 17.35 -17.38
CA ASN A 28 33.57 16.64 -16.16
C ASN A 28 32.06 16.58 -15.87
N LEU A 29 31.26 17.55 -16.33
CA LEU A 29 29.80 17.58 -16.09
C LEU A 29 29.12 16.32 -16.63
N LYS A 30 29.66 15.70 -17.69
CA LYS A 30 29.06 14.50 -18.30
C LYS A 30 28.96 13.31 -17.33
N TYR A 31 29.98 13.07 -16.49
CA TYR A 31 29.91 11.99 -15.50
C TYR A 31 29.51 12.46 -14.10
N LEU A 32 29.76 13.73 -13.75
CA LEU A 32 29.35 14.30 -12.47
C LEU A 32 27.82 14.30 -12.30
N LYS A 33 27.08 14.54 -13.38
CA LYS A 33 25.61 14.38 -13.38
C LYS A 33 25.20 12.95 -12.99
N THR A 34 25.90 11.96 -13.48
CA THR A 34 25.65 10.54 -13.13
C THR A 34 26.02 10.26 -11.67
N VAL A 35 27.14 10.81 -11.17
CA VAL A 35 27.53 10.70 -9.76
C VAL A 35 26.44 11.30 -8.86
N VAL A 36 25.95 12.49 -9.16
CA VAL A 36 24.84 13.14 -8.44
C VAL A 36 23.59 12.28 -8.48
N ALA A 37 23.24 11.77 -9.67
CA ALA A 37 22.04 10.94 -9.83
C ALA A 37 22.13 9.63 -9.02
N PHE A 38 23.29 9.00 -8.96
CA PHE A 38 23.52 7.81 -8.13
C PHE A 38 23.45 8.14 -6.64
N SER A 39 24.06 9.25 -6.20
CA SER A 39 23.98 9.68 -4.81
C SER A 39 22.54 10.01 -4.34
N ASN A 40 21.73 10.54 -5.23
CA ASN A 40 20.30 10.84 -4.96
C ASN A 40 19.39 9.62 -5.02
N TRP A 41 19.92 8.47 -5.50
CA TRP A 41 19.18 7.22 -5.63
C TRP A 41 19.80 6.13 -4.76
N LYS A 42 19.93 4.92 -5.27
CA LYS A 42 20.46 3.72 -4.56
C LYS A 42 21.98 3.55 -4.67
N GLY A 43 22.69 4.58 -5.09
CA GLY A 43 24.06 4.45 -5.48
C GLY A 43 24.20 3.88 -6.90
N GLY A 44 25.44 3.57 -7.29
CA GLY A 44 25.73 2.99 -8.59
C GLY A 44 27.22 2.92 -8.88
N THR A 45 27.56 2.42 -10.06
CA THR A 45 28.94 2.21 -10.48
C THR A 45 29.17 2.84 -11.86
N ILE A 46 30.22 3.64 -12.00
CA ILE A 46 30.74 4.08 -13.30
C ILE A 46 32.00 3.29 -13.59
N VAL A 47 32.07 2.68 -14.77
CA VAL A 47 33.24 1.94 -15.21
C VAL A 47 33.89 2.71 -16.38
N PHE A 48 35.14 3.14 -16.21
CA PHE A 48 35.92 3.76 -17.26
C PHE A 48 36.83 2.72 -17.93
N GLY A 49 36.98 2.80 -19.25
CA GLY A 49 37.72 1.87 -20.08
C GLY A 49 36.83 0.92 -20.90
N ILE A 50 35.51 1.17 -20.93
CA ILE A 50 34.52 0.39 -21.68
C ILE A 50 33.79 1.31 -22.63
N GLU A 51 33.72 0.94 -23.90
CA GLU A 51 32.91 1.66 -24.90
C GLU A 51 31.43 1.42 -24.67
N ASP A 52 30.64 2.52 -24.49
CA ASP A 52 29.26 2.52 -24.12
C ASP A 52 28.35 1.69 -25.06
N LYS A 53 28.51 1.84 -26.36
CA LYS A 53 27.63 1.22 -27.36
C LYS A 53 27.93 -0.25 -27.66
N THR A 54 29.20 -0.59 -27.74
CA THR A 54 29.64 -1.93 -28.13
C THR A 54 29.97 -2.83 -26.94
N LEU A 55 30.10 -2.23 -25.74
CA LEU A 55 30.55 -2.87 -24.51
C LEU A 55 31.95 -3.49 -24.64
N ASN A 56 32.73 -3.05 -25.64
CA ASN A 56 34.10 -3.49 -25.82
C ASN A 56 35.01 -2.93 -24.72
N VAL A 57 35.82 -3.78 -24.14
CA VAL A 57 36.86 -3.35 -23.20
C VAL A 57 37.97 -2.67 -23.99
N VAL A 58 38.06 -1.34 -23.90
CA VAL A 58 39.12 -0.53 -24.54
C VAL A 58 40.36 -0.49 -23.64
N GLY A 59 40.12 -0.28 -22.33
CA GLY A 59 41.17 -0.16 -21.33
C GLY A 59 41.76 1.25 -21.22
N ILE A 60 42.44 1.50 -20.11
CA ILE A 60 43.14 2.76 -19.82
C ILE A 60 44.64 2.49 -19.78
N PRO A 61 45.45 3.32 -20.45
CA PRO A 61 46.93 3.17 -20.40
C PRO A 61 47.44 3.26 -18.95
N LYS A 62 48.38 2.37 -18.59
CA LYS A 62 48.89 2.25 -17.21
C LYS A 62 49.45 3.56 -16.65
N GLU A 63 50.13 4.33 -17.48
CA GLU A 63 50.67 5.64 -17.09
C GLU A 63 49.60 6.69 -16.80
N LYS A 64 48.38 6.54 -17.31
CA LYS A 64 47.23 7.44 -17.09
C LYS A 64 46.28 6.97 -15.96
N LEU A 65 46.42 5.72 -15.52
CA LEU A 65 45.48 5.07 -14.61
C LEU A 65 45.33 5.83 -13.29
N PHE A 66 46.38 5.97 -12.51
CA PHE A 66 46.37 6.65 -11.21
C PHE A 66 46.14 8.16 -11.33
N PRO A 67 46.79 8.90 -12.28
CA PRO A 67 46.45 10.33 -12.48
C PRO A 67 44.99 10.56 -12.83
N MET A 68 44.34 9.67 -13.58
CA MET A 68 42.95 9.76 -13.92
C MET A 68 42.05 9.48 -12.69
N MET A 69 42.39 8.50 -11.85
CA MET A 69 41.68 8.24 -10.59
C MET A 69 41.70 9.46 -9.67
N ASP A 70 42.85 10.10 -9.47
CA ASP A 70 43.00 11.31 -8.67
C ASP A 70 42.18 12.46 -9.25
N ALA A 71 42.25 12.66 -10.56
CA ALA A 71 41.46 13.71 -11.24
C ALA A 71 39.94 13.51 -11.11
N ILE A 72 39.46 12.25 -11.11
CA ILE A 72 38.05 11.93 -10.92
C ILE A 72 37.58 12.26 -9.49
N VAL A 73 38.35 11.83 -8.47
CA VAL A 73 38.06 12.06 -7.07
C VAL A 73 38.04 13.54 -6.73
N ASN A 74 39.08 14.29 -7.21
CA ASN A 74 39.16 15.73 -7.01
C ASN A 74 37.97 16.45 -7.65
N ALA A 75 37.62 16.12 -8.89
CA ALA A 75 36.47 16.73 -9.57
C ALA A 75 35.16 16.48 -8.84
N ILE A 76 34.94 15.30 -8.27
CA ILE A 76 33.76 14.98 -7.46
C ILE A 76 33.73 15.83 -6.18
N SER A 77 34.82 15.88 -5.43
CA SER A 77 34.94 16.64 -4.19
C SER A 77 34.74 18.14 -4.40
N ASP A 78 35.31 18.69 -5.46
CA ASP A 78 35.25 20.12 -5.75
C ASP A 78 33.88 20.55 -6.27
N SER A 79 33.20 19.70 -7.04
CA SER A 79 32.01 20.09 -7.81
C SER A 79 30.68 19.68 -7.19
N ILE A 80 30.62 18.73 -6.26
CA ILE A 80 29.36 18.18 -5.73
C ILE A 80 29.15 18.62 -4.29
N TYR A 81 27.92 18.93 -3.94
CA TYR A 81 27.47 19.21 -2.57
C TYR A 81 26.14 18.48 -2.32
N PRO A 82 25.92 17.91 -1.13
CA PRO A 82 26.88 17.59 -0.08
C PRO A 82 28.05 16.73 -0.60
N GLN A 83 29.11 16.58 0.20
CA GLN A 83 30.28 15.83 -0.21
C GLN A 83 29.94 14.34 -0.41
N VAL A 84 30.33 13.81 -1.55
CA VAL A 84 30.23 12.38 -1.87
C VAL A 84 31.56 11.71 -1.54
N ALA A 85 31.52 10.55 -0.90
CA ALA A 85 32.70 9.72 -0.64
C ALA A 85 32.66 8.47 -1.54
N PRO A 86 33.14 8.55 -2.80
CA PRO A 86 33.14 7.41 -3.71
C PRO A 86 34.26 6.46 -3.37
N GLU A 87 34.07 5.17 -3.69
CA GLU A 87 35.14 4.18 -3.73
C GLU A 87 35.67 4.09 -5.14
N ILE A 88 36.99 4.32 -5.33
CA ILE A 88 37.63 4.19 -6.63
C ILE A 88 38.70 3.14 -6.57
N SER A 89 38.73 2.23 -7.55
CA SER A 89 39.72 1.15 -7.62
C SER A 89 40.07 0.78 -9.05
N PRO A 90 41.33 0.38 -9.33
CA PRO A 90 41.68 -0.21 -10.60
C PRO A 90 41.19 -1.66 -10.69
N LEU A 91 40.93 -2.10 -11.91
CA LEU A 91 40.50 -3.46 -12.20
C LEU A 91 41.10 -3.89 -13.55
N THR A 92 41.66 -5.10 -13.65
CA THR A 92 42.15 -5.62 -14.91
C THR A 92 41.19 -6.68 -15.46
N VAL A 93 40.68 -6.47 -16.67
CA VAL A 93 39.81 -7.39 -17.41
C VAL A 93 40.43 -7.64 -18.78
N GLU A 94 40.55 -8.89 -19.19
CA GLU A 94 41.14 -9.28 -20.48
C GLU A 94 42.53 -8.66 -20.73
N GLY A 95 43.34 -8.47 -19.67
CA GLY A 95 44.67 -7.86 -19.76
C GLY A 95 44.68 -6.34 -19.95
N LYS A 96 43.50 -5.68 -19.88
CA LYS A 96 43.34 -4.22 -19.96
C LYS A 96 42.92 -3.67 -18.62
N ASP A 97 43.48 -2.52 -18.25
CA ASP A 97 43.18 -1.87 -16.99
C ASP A 97 41.96 -0.95 -17.13
N LEU A 98 41.06 -1.02 -16.16
CA LEU A 98 39.81 -0.25 -16.03
C LEU A 98 39.81 0.53 -14.71
N ILE A 99 39.02 1.58 -14.62
CA ILE A 99 38.72 2.24 -13.33
C ILE A 99 37.27 1.96 -12.96
N LEU A 100 37.11 1.42 -11.76
CA LEU A 100 35.77 1.20 -11.14
C LEU A 100 35.51 2.29 -10.12
N LEU A 101 34.52 3.12 -10.38
CA LEU A 101 34.05 4.19 -9.49
C LEU A 101 32.69 3.81 -8.91
N ARG A 102 32.67 3.43 -7.64
CA ARG A 102 31.44 3.13 -6.90
C ARG A 102 30.97 4.35 -6.14
N ILE A 103 29.73 4.72 -6.35
CA ILE A 103 29.07 5.84 -5.69
C ILE A 103 28.05 5.25 -4.71
N PRO A 104 28.18 5.51 -3.40
CA PRO A 104 27.19 5.08 -2.44
C PRO A 104 25.90 5.89 -2.58
N GLU A 105 24.79 5.35 -2.06
CA GLU A 105 23.59 6.15 -1.79
C GLU A 105 23.90 7.23 -0.77
N GLY A 106 23.52 8.46 -1.06
CA GLY A 106 23.77 9.59 -0.19
C GLY A 106 22.71 9.74 0.91
N ALA A 107 23.15 9.98 2.15
CA ALA A 107 22.26 10.16 3.30
C ALA A 107 21.74 11.60 3.45
N ALA A 108 22.47 12.60 2.92
CA ALA A 108 22.17 14.04 3.08
C ALA A 108 21.60 14.65 1.79
N LYS A 109 20.57 14.04 1.22
CA LYS A 109 19.92 14.50 -0.02
C LYS A 109 19.28 15.88 0.13
N PRO A 110 19.16 16.66 -0.97
CA PRO A 110 19.61 16.37 -2.32
C PRO A 110 21.10 16.63 -2.53
N TYR A 111 21.77 15.76 -3.27
CA TYR A 111 23.08 16.03 -3.83
C TYR A 111 22.92 16.80 -5.13
N PHE A 112 23.81 17.78 -5.37
CA PHE A 112 23.73 18.60 -6.57
C PHE A 112 25.11 19.12 -7.00
N ILE A 113 25.22 19.55 -8.25
CA ILE A 113 26.42 20.19 -8.81
C ILE A 113 26.45 21.65 -8.35
N LYS A 114 27.50 22.05 -7.59
CA LYS A 114 27.65 23.37 -6.99
C LYS A 114 27.47 24.52 -7.99
N SER A 115 28.06 24.40 -9.17
CA SER A 115 28.00 25.45 -10.21
C SER A 115 26.62 25.66 -10.80
N LEU A 116 25.71 24.67 -10.72
CA LEU A 116 24.35 24.74 -11.22
C LEU A 116 23.32 25.07 -10.12
N GLY A 117 23.75 25.01 -8.85
CA GLY A 117 22.87 25.23 -7.71
C GLY A 117 21.85 24.09 -7.52
N ILE A 118 21.01 24.21 -6.49
CA ILE A 118 20.03 23.18 -6.15
C ILE A 118 18.90 23.05 -7.18
N GLN A 119 18.56 24.12 -7.89
CA GLN A 119 17.45 24.13 -8.85
C GLN A 119 17.79 23.45 -10.18
N GLY A 120 19.04 23.55 -10.66
CA GLY A 120 19.46 22.97 -11.94
C GLY A 120 20.54 21.89 -11.82
N GLY A 121 21.05 21.66 -10.60
CA GLY A 121 22.15 20.73 -10.33
C GLY A 121 21.76 19.39 -9.76
N VAL A 122 20.48 19.15 -9.50
CA VAL A 122 19.97 17.88 -9.00
C VAL A 122 19.61 16.96 -10.15
N PHE A 123 20.13 15.74 -10.15
CA PHE A 123 19.92 14.74 -11.20
C PHE A 123 19.43 13.43 -10.60
N TYR A 124 18.71 12.63 -11.41
CA TYR A 124 18.24 11.30 -11.09
C TYR A 124 18.35 10.35 -12.27
N ARG A 125 18.24 9.03 -12.02
CA ARG A 125 18.30 8.00 -13.06
C ARG A 125 16.90 7.55 -13.49
N MET A 126 16.67 7.59 -14.82
CA MET A 126 15.49 7.01 -15.45
C MET A 126 15.94 5.93 -16.44
N GLY A 127 15.88 4.67 -16.01
CA GLY A 127 16.53 3.59 -16.76
C GLY A 127 18.04 3.81 -16.84
N GLY A 128 18.61 3.73 -18.04
CA GLY A 128 20.02 4.00 -18.34
C GLY A 128 20.36 5.49 -18.55
N THR A 129 19.41 6.44 -18.39
CA THR A 129 19.64 7.86 -18.66
C THR A 129 19.65 8.71 -17.39
N THR A 130 20.54 9.70 -17.33
CA THR A 130 20.55 10.73 -16.28
C THR A 130 19.72 11.92 -16.73
N ARG A 131 18.78 12.37 -15.87
CA ARG A 131 17.89 13.50 -16.12
C ARG A 131 17.93 14.49 -14.98
N GLU A 132 17.68 15.75 -15.28
CA GLU A 132 17.51 16.81 -14.29
C GLU A 132 16.20 16.59 -13.51
N ALA A 133 16.26 16.79 -12.19
CA ALA A 133 15.10 16.66 -11.33
C ALA A 133 14.21 17.91 -11.44
N ASP A 134 12.90 17.67 -11.52
CA ASP A 134 11.92 18.75 -11.40
C ASP A 134 11.79 19.26 -9.95
N GLU A 135 11.06 20.36 -9.77
CA GLU A 135 10.88 21.00 -8.48
C GLU A 135 10.24 20.08 -7.43
N ILE A 136 9.33 19.20 -7.84
CA ILE A 136 8.64 18.24 -6.96
C ILE A 136 9.64 17.21 -6.44
N LEU A 137 10.45 16.65 -7.31
CA LEU A 137 11.46 15.65 -6.97
C LEU A 137 12.55 16.27 -6.07
N VAL A 138 12.96 17.51 -6.33
CA VAL A 138 13.91 18.24 -5.47
C VAL A 138 13.33 18.40 -4.06
N LYS A 139 12.07 18.83 -3.92
CA LYS A 139 11.39 18.92 -2.62
C LYS A 139 11.33 17.58 -1.91
N GLU A 140 10.96 16.50 -2.60
CA GLU A 140 10.96 15.16 -2.00
C GLU A 140 12.33 14.75 -1.47
N LEU A 141 13.40 15.01 -2.21
CA LEU A 141 14.76 14.72 -1.78
C LEU A 141 15.18 15.55 -0.55
N ILE A 142 14.73 16.81 -0.43
CA ILE A 142 14.96 17.65 0.75
C ILE A 142 14.32 17.01 2.00
N TYR A 143 13.06 16.58 1.91
CA TYR A 143 12.41 15.90 3.04
C TYR A 143 13.10 14.59 3.41
N GLU A 144 13.47 13.80 2.41
CA GLU A 144 14.17 12.54 2.60
C GLU A 144 15.52 12.74 3.33
N GLY A 145 16.32 13.73 2.94
CA GLY A 145 17.61 14.02 3.54
C GLY A 145 17.53 14.69 4.91
N SER A 146 16.48 15.47 5.19
CA SER A 146 16.30 16.18 6.45
C SER A 146 15.74 15.30 7.58
N LYS A 147 15.30 14.06 7.31
CA LYS A 147 14.58 13.20 8.25
C LYS A 147 13.31 13.84 8.82
N HIS A 148 12.73 14.77 8.07
CA HIS A 148 11.51 15.47 8.37
C HIS A 148 10.43 15.04 7.39
N SER A 149 9.17 14.96 7.82
CA SER A 149 8.08 14.54 6.93
C SER A 149 7.18 15.73 6.59
N TYR A 150 6.78 15.83 5.33
CA TYR A 150 5.91 16.89 4.82
C TYR A 150 4.62 17.05 5.62
N ASP A 151 4.04 15.95 6.08
CA ASP A 151 2.81 15.95 6.88
C ASP A 151 2.98 16.60 8.27
N SER A 152 4.22 16.77 8.74
CA SER A 152 4.54 17.47 9.98
C SER A 152 4.77 19.00 9.81
N ASP A 153 4.77 19.52 8.57
CA ASP A 153 4.94 20.94 8.33
C ASP A 153 3.65 21.71 8.60
N LEU A 154 3.80 23.01 8.84
CA LEU A 154 2.68 23.92 9.06
C LEU A 154 1.80 23.98 7.80
N PHE A 155 0.51 23.77 7.97
CA PHE A 155 -0.46 23.90 6.89
C PHE A 155 -0.83 25.38 6.65
N CYS A 156 -1.24 26.07 7.72
CA CYS A 156 -1.53 27.51 7.69
C CYS A 156 -1.28 28.14 9.06
N ASP A 157 -1.15 29.48 9.09
CA ASP A 157 -0.92 30.25 10.33
C ASP A 157 -2.23 30.59 11.08
N GLU A 158 -3.38 30.05 10.64
CA GLU A 158 -4.67 30.25 11.31
C GLU A 158 -4.82 29.24 12.45
N PRO A 159 -5.05 29.72 13.71
CA PRO A 159 -5.24 28.84 14.85
C PRO A 159 -6.54 28.04 14.75
N LEU A 160 -6.46 26.75 15.12
CA LEU A 160 -7.64 25.90 15.24
C LEU A 160 -8.47 26.28 16.47
N SER A 161 -9.77 26.35 16.29
CA SER A 161 -10.73 26.48 17.40
C SER A 161 -10.81 25.16 18.20
N GLU A 162 -11.26 25.26 19.46
CA GLU A 162 -11.52 24.08 20.30
C GLU A 162 -12.54 23.12 19.65
N ARG A 163 -13.50 23.71 18.88
CA ARG A 163 -14.51 22.92 18.16
C ARG A 163 -13.90 22.07 17.06
N GLU A 164 -13.00 22.62 16.24
CA GLU A 164 -12.34 21.89 15.14
C GLU A 164 -11.45 20.77 15.69
N ILE A 165 -10.70 21.05 16.75
CA ILE A 165 -9.87 20.07 17.43
C ILE A 165 -10.75 18.92 18.00
N SER A 166 -11.83 19.26 18.69
CA SER A 166 -12.76 18.30 19.26
C SER A 166 -13.45 17.46 18.18
N GLN A 167 -13.79 18.08 17.05
CA GLN A 167 -14.40 17.39 15.91
C GLN A 167 -13.42 16.36 15.31
N LEU A 168 -12.16 16.72 15.07
CA LEU A 168 -11.14 15.77 14.60
C LEU A 168 -10.97 14.62 15.60
N CYS A 169 -10.84 14.92 16.89
CA CYS A 169 -10.72 13.89 17.93
C CYS A 169 -11.89 12.92 17.90
N SER A 170 -13.12 13.43 17.75
CA SER A 170 -14.34 12.61 17.70
C SER A 170 -14.37 11.74 16.45
N LEU A 171 -14.07 12.30 15.28
CA LEU A 171 -14.02 11.54 14.02
C LEU A 171 -13.00 10.40 14.07
N MET A 172 -11.80 10.68 14.58
CA MET A 172 -10.76 9.65 14.73
C MET A 172 -11.19 8.56 15.72
N TYR A 173 -11.83 8.93 16.83
CA TYR A 173 -12.31 7.99 17.83
C TYR A 173 -13.40 7.06 17.29
N GLU A 174 -14.39 7.61 16.60
CA GLU A 174 -15.45 6.82 15.97
C GLU A 174 -14.90 5.89 14.88
N GLU A 175 -13.95 6.37 14.08
CA GLU A 175 -13.30 5.55 13.06
C GLU A 175 -12.49 4.40 13.70
N ALA A 176 -11.78 4.66 14.80
CA ALA A 176 -11.05 3.63 15.55
C ALA A 176 -12.01 2.54 16.07
N LYS A 177 -13.15 2.92 16.63
CA LYS A 177 -14.17 1.97 17.12
C LYS A 177 -14.80 1.15 16.00
N LYS A 178 -15.07 1.79 14.86
CA LYS A 178 -15.63 1.13 13.66
C LYS A 178 -14.68 0.06 13.12
N ASN A 179 -13.38 0.30 13.18
CA ASN A 179 -12.34 -0.62 12.70
C ASN A 179 -11.83 -1.63 13.74
N ALA A 180 -12.34 -1.61 14.96
CA ALA A 180 -11.99 -2.58 15.99
C ALA A 180 -12.42 -4.00 15.58
N SER A 181 -11.57 -5.00 15.86
CA SER A 181 -11.79 -6.39 15.46
C SER A 181 -12.85 -7.08 16.34
N THR A 182 -13.01 -6.64 17.59
CA THR A 182 -13.99 -7.16 18.54
C THR A 182 -14.72 -6.05 19.30
N PRO A 183 -15.92 -6.29 19.83
CA PRO A 183 -16.63 -5.33 20.67
C PRO A 183 -15.81 -4.93 21.92
N GLU A 184 -15.10 -5.85 22.53
CA GLU A 184 -14.25 -5.61 23.69
C GLU A 184 -13.09 -4.68 23.36
N GLU A 185 -12.47 -4.86 22.16
CA GLU A 185 -11.46 -3.94 21.66
C GLU A 185 -12.04 -2.54 21.45
N ALA A 186 -13.23 -2.43 20.83
CA ALA A 186 -13.92 -1.16 20.62
C ALA A 186 -14.23 -0.42 21.93
N GLU A 187 -14.63 -1.15 22.99
CA GLU A 187 -14.87 -0.59 24.34
C GLU A 187 -13.56 -0.13 25.01
N GLY A 188 -12.45 -0.80 24.72
CA GLY A 188 -11.13 -0.49 25.28
C GLY A 188 -10.46 0.74 24.65
N ILE A 189 -10.91 1.22 23.48
CA ILE A 189 -10.33 2.37 22.78
C ILE A 189 -10.60 3.64 23.59
N LYS A 190 -9.53 4.40 23.89
CA LYS A 190 -9.63 5.68 24.58
C LYS A 190 -9.75 6.81 23.55
N PRO A 191 -10.58 7.83 23.81
CA PRO A 191 -10.65 9.03 22.96
C PRO A 191 -9.27 9.67 22.81
N VAL A 192 -8.96 10.11 21.59
CA VAL A 192 -7.72 10.84 21.31
C VAL A 192 -7.78 12.24 21.94
N THR A 193 -6.66 12.71 22.43
CA THR A 193 -6.51 13.98 23.13
C THR A 193 -5.66 14.95 22.33
N VAL A 194 -5.80 16.25 22.58
CA VAL A 194 -4.92 17.30 22.00
C VAL A 194 -3.45 16.99 22.25
N ARG A 195 -3.09 16.45 23.43
CA ARG A 195 -1.72 16.06 23.75
C ARG A 195 -1.19 14.98 22.79
N GLN A 196 -2.03 14.03 22.39
CA GLN A 196 -1.66 13.03 21.41
C GLN A 196 -1.52 13.62 20.02
N LEU A 197 -2.44 14.52 19.58
CA LEU A 197 -2.33 15.21 18.30
C LEU A 197 -1.02 16.00 18.21
N LEU A 198 -0.61 16.67 19.30
CA LEU A 198 0.68 17.36 19.40
C LEU A 198 1.87 16.39 19.31
N SER A 199 1.82 15.26 20.05
CA SER A 199 2.90 14.27 20.06
C SER A 199 3.07 13.60 18.70
N TRP A 200 1.99 13.38 17.97
CA TRP A 200 1.97 12.82 16.60
C TRP A 200 2.29 13.85 15.52
N LYS A 201 2.47 15.13 15.91
CA LYS A 201 2.71 16.26 14.99
C LYS A 201 1.57 16.48 13.97
N ILE A 202 0.35 16.12 14.32
CA ILE A 202 -0.85 16.45 13.53
C ILE A 202 -1.15 17.94 13.66
N VAL A 203 -0.92 18.48 14.85
CA VAL A 203 -0.98 19.91 15.16
C VAL A 203 0.28 20.35 15.89
N ARG A 204 0.53 21.65 15.96
CA ARG A 204 1.65 22.24 16.73
C ARG A 204 1.16 23.35 17.66
N LYS A 205 1.94 23.62 18.70
CA LYS A 205 1.69 24.73 19.62
C LYS A 205 2.56 25.93 19.28
N LYS A 206 1.96 27.15 19.24
CA LYS A 206 2.63 28.44 19.07
C LYS A 206 2.09 29.39 20.14
N GLY A 207 2.84 29.61 21.22
CA GLY A 207 2.31 30.29 22.41
C GLY A 207 1.18 29.47 23.03
N ASP A 208 0.00 30.07 23.15
CA ASP A 208 -1.20 29.39 23.64
C ASP A 208 -2.11 28.85 22.51
N GLU A 209 -1.79 29.14 21.28
CA GLU A 209 -2.53 28.74 20.09
C GLU A 209 -2.10 27.37 19.59
N ILE A 210 -3.07 26.65 19.01
CA ILE A 210 -2.86 25.37 18.32
C ILE A 210 -3.01 25.59 16.83
N LEU A 211 -1.94 25.35 16.08
CA LEU A 211 -1.92 25.48 14.63
C LEU A 211 -1.97 24.12 13.94
N PRO A 212 -2.64 24.02 12.76
CA PRO A 212 -2.69 22.79 11.98
C PRO A 212 -1.38 22.53 11.24
N ASN A 213 -0.91 21.30 11.27
CA ASN A 213 0.09 20.80 10.32
C ASN A 213 -0.59 20.21 9.08
N ASN A 214 0.18 19.90 8.02
CA ASN A 214 -0.37 19.27 6.81
C ASN A 214 -1.11 17.97 7.11
N ALA A 215 -0.69 17.21 8.13
CA ALA A 215 -1.42 16.01 8.55
C ALA A 215 -2.86 16.30 8.97
N TYR A 216 -3.11 17.42 9.67
CA TYR A 216 -4.46 17.85 10.01
C TYR A 216 -5.29 18.09 8.75
N GLY A 217 -4.78 18.88 7.81
CA GLY A 217 -5.48 19.17 6.56
C GLY A 217 -5.72 17.92 5.70
N VAL A 218 -4.77 16.95 5.70
CA VAL A 218 -4.96 15.67 5.03
C VAL A 218 -6.04 14.82 5.71
N LEU A 219 -6.09 14.79 7.04
CA LEU A 219 -7.08 14.01 7.79
C LEU A 219 -8.49 14.56 7.58
N THR A 220 -8.66 15.88 7.66
CA THR A 220 -9.96 16.56 7.53
C THR A 220 -10.39 16.74 6.08
N GLY A 221 -9.45 16.74 5.14
CA GLY A 221 -9.72 16.93 3.71
C GLY A 221 -9.77 18.40 3.31
N GLU A 222 -8.98 19.25 3.99
CA GLU A 222 -8.90 20.70 3.73
C GLU A 222 -8.56 21.02 2.29
N GLU A 223 -9.10 22.13 1.80
CA GLU A 223 -8.78 22.67 0.49
C GLU A 223 -7.31 23.14 0.43
N GLY A 224 -6.70 23.05 -0.74
CA GLY A 224 -5.28 23.40 -0.93
C GLY A 224 -4.32 22.20 -0.81
N LEU A 225 -4.76 21.07 -0.28
CA LEU A 225 -3.99 19.82 -0.27
C LEU A 225 -4.59 18.80 -1.25
N PRO A 226 -3.75 17.99 -1.93
CA PRO A 226 -4.22 16.99 -2.89
C PRO A 226 -4.77 15.75 -2.18
N THR A 227 -5.88 15.90 -1.48
CA THR A 227 -6.44 14.88 -0.57
C THR A 227 -7.44 13.93 -1.21
N LYS A 228 -7.96 14.24 -2.41
CA LYS A 228 -9.01 13.45 -3.09
C LYS A 228 -8.54 12.05 -3.48
N ILE A 229 -9.48 11.11 -3.44
CA ILE A 229 -9.33 9.78 -4.03
C ILE A 229 -10.27 9.72 -5.24
N ARG A 230 -9.68 9.55 -6.42
CA ARG A 230 -10.42 9.43 -7.69
C ARG A 230 -10.59 7.97 -8.05
N CYS A 231 -11.83 7.54 -8.23
CA CYS A 231 -12.18 6.20 -8.68
C CYS A 231 -12.83 6.24 -10.04
N ALA A 232 -12.48 5.28 -10.90
CA ALA A 232 -13.08 5.12 -12.21
C ALA A 232 -13.23 3.64 -12.58
N CYS A 233 -14.35 3.29 -13.23
CA CYS A 233 -14.58 1.98 -13.82
C CYS A 233 -14.64 2.15 -15.34
N PHE A 234 -13.86 1.34 -16.06
CA PHE A 234 -13.73 1.37 -17.51
C PHE A 234 -14.28 0.09 -18.14
N LYS A 235 -14.82 0.21 -19.33
CA LYS A 235 -15.15 -0.93 -20.18
C LYS A 235 -13.91 -1.40 -20.92
N GLY A 236 -13.65 -2.71 -20.85
CA GLY A 236 -12.47 -3.31 -21.49
C GLY A 236 -11.19 -3.12 -20.66
N THR A 237 -10.04 -3.18 -21.32
CA THR A 237 -8.71 -3.18 -20.69
C THR A 237 -7.96 -1.85 -20.87
N LYS A 238 -8.58 -0.85 -21.54
CA LYS A 238 -7.99 0.47 -21.79
C LYS A 238 -8.82 1.57 -21.16
N PRO A 239 -8.20 2.68 -20.71
CA PRO A 239 -8.89 3.79 -20.05
C PRO A 239 -9.57 4.71 -21.08
N LEU A 240 -10.41 4.17 -21.94
CA LEU A 240 -11.09 4.91 -23.02
C LEU A 240 -12.56 5.16 -22.72
N ASP A 241 -13.29 4.12 -22.33
CA ASP A 241 -14.73 4.17 -22.13
C ASP A 241 -15.06 4.07 -20.63
N PHE A 242 -15.58 5.15 -20.05
CA PHE A 242 -16.02 5.19 -18.66
C PHE A 242 -17.38 4.52 -18.49
N ILE A 243 -17.50 3.65 -17.48
CA ILE A 243 -18.76 3.09 -17.00
C ILE A 243 -19.27 3.92 -15.82
N ASP A 244 -18.37 4.22 -14.85
CA ASP A 244 -18.65 4.99 -13.64
C ASP A 244 -17.39 5.72 -13.21
N SER A 245 -17.53 6.92 -12.64
CA SER A 245 -16.41 7.64 -12.04
C SER A 245 -16.88 8.51 -10.88
N LYS A 246 -16.04 8.60 -9.82
CA LYS A 246 -16.35 9.40 -8.65
C LYS A 246 -15.09 9.87 -7.93
N ASP A 247 -15.12 11.12 -7.48
CA ASP A 247 -14.12 11.71 -6.62
C ASP A 247 -14.64 11.74 -5.18
N PHE A 248 -13.81 11.35 -4.23
CA PHE A 248 -14.15 11.35 -2.80
C PHE A 248 -13.27 12.35 -2.04
N SER A 249 -13.94 13.19 -1.21
CA SER A 249 -13.35 14.24 -0.38
C SER A 249 -13.91 14.16 1.04
N GLY A 250 -13.40 15.00 1.96
CA GLY A 250 -13.82 15.04 3.37
C GLY A 250 -12.88 14.24 4.27
N PHE A 251 -13.35 13.79 5.43
CA PHE A 251 -12.56 13.05 6.41
C PHE A 251 -11.94 11.78 5.81
N ILE A 252 -10.70 11.49 6.18
CA ILE A 252 -9.89 10.46 5.52
C ILE A 252 -10.48 9.05 5.65
N GLY A 253 -11.10 8.72 6.79
CA GLY A 253 -11.78 7.44 7.00
C GLY A 253 -12.94 7.26 6.04
N ASP A 254 -13.77 8.30 5.87
CA ASP A 254 -14.90 8.28 4.94
C ASP A 254 -14.45 8.17 3.48
N ARG A 255 -13.38 8.88 3.10
CA ARG A 255 -12.83 8.80 1.74
C ARG A 255 -12.36 7.39 1.39
N ILE A 256 -11.64 6.74 2.31
CA ILE A 256 -11.15 5.37 2.15
C ILE A 256 -12.34 4.40 2.06
N GLU A 257 -13.32 4.54 2.94
CA GLU A 257 -14.51 3.68 2.93
C GLU A 257 -15.33 3.86 1.66
N MET A 258 -15.59 5.11 1.23
CA MET A 258 -16.33 5.38 -0.01
C MET A 258 -15.62 4.85 -1.25
N ALA A 259 -14.29 4.97 -1.32
CA ALA A 259 -13.48 4.41 -2.40
C ALA A 259 -13.52 2.87 -2.39
N TYR A 260 -13.41 2.27 -1.21
CA TYR A 260 -13.55 0.81 -1.03
C TYR A 260 -14.92 0.32 -1.47
N GLN A 261 -16.01 0.98 -1.06
CA GLN A 261 -17.37 0.63 -1.47
C GLN A 261 -17.58 0.85 -2.98
N PHE A 262 -16.95 1.86 -3.59
CA PHE A 262 -16.96 2.04 -5.04
C PHE A 262 -16.35 0.83 -5.75
N VAL A 263 -15.19 0.35 -5.30
CA VAL A 263 -14.56 -0.83 -5.88
C VAL A 263 -15.46 -2.07 -5.73
N LEU A 264 -16.01 -2.31 -4.53
CA LEU A 264 -16.87 -3.47 -4.28
C LEU A 264 -18.15 -3.51 -5.14
N ARG A 265 -18.68 -2.33 -5.53
CA ARG A 265 -19.86 -2.25 -6.42
C ARG A 265 -19.52 -2.52 -7.89
N ASN A 266 -18.27 -2.27 -8.30
CA ASN A 266 -17.83 -2.36 -9.70
C ASN A 266 -17.01 -3.62 -10.01
N ILE A 267 -16.87 -4.55 -9.06
CA ILE A 267 -16.26 -5.87 -9.29
C ILE A 267 -17.30 -6.98 -9.23
N ARG A 268 -16.96 -8.14 -9.79
CA ARG A 268 -17.85 -9.30 -9.79
C ARG A 268 -18.05 -9.83 -8.38
N LYS A 269 -19.29 -10.20 -8.09
CA LYS A 269 -19.74 -10.67 -6.80
C LYS A 269 -20.51 -11.99 -7.00
N GLY A 270 -20.03 -13.06 -6.41
CA GLY A 270 -20.75 -14.32 -6.24
C GLY A 270 -21.27 -14.46 -4.82
N TYR A 271 -21.86 -15.61 -4.54
CA TYR A 271 -22.35 -15.95 -3.22
C TYR A 271 -21.78 -17.31 -2.80
N LEU A 272 -21.24 -17.38 -1.59
CA LEU A 272 -20.90 -18.62 -0.93
C LEU A 272 -21.95 -18.94 0.12
N PHE A 273 -22.33 -20.20 0.19
CA PHE A 273 -23.17 -20.70 1.27
C PHE A 273 -22.27 -21.11 2.43
N VAL A 274 -22.31 -20.38 3.55
CA VAL A 274 -21.69 -20.80 4.80
C VAL A 274 -22.82 -21.21 5.75
N GLY A 275 -23.06 -22.51 5.82
CA GLY A 275 -24.25 -23.04 6.49
C GLY A 275 -25.52 -22.62 5.79
N LEU A 276 -26.39 -21.83 6.48
CA LEU A 276 -27.65 -21.31 5.93
C LEU A 276 -27.55 -19.84 5.46
N HIS A 277 -26.34 -19.26 5.47
CA HIS A 277 -26.16 -17.86 5.14
C HIS A 277 -25.46 -17.68 3.80
N HIS A 278 -25.99 -16.75 2.98
CA HIS A 278 -25.29 -16.23 1.83
C HIS A 278 -24.22 -15.25 2.31
N VAL A 279 -22.95 -15.55 2.04
CA VAL A 279 -21.85 -14.63 2.24
C VAL A 279 -21.41 -14.11 0.88
N ASN A 280 -21.27 -12.80 0.76
CA ASN A 280 -20.74 -12.19 -0.44
C ASN A 280 -19.35 -12.74 -0.73
N ASN A 281 -19.16 -13.30 -1.91
CA ASN A 281 -17.91 -13.84 -2.39
C ASN A 281 -17.42 -12.98 -3.56
N TYR A 282 -16.59 -12.00 -3.25
CA TYR A 282 -16.02 -11.16 -4.30
C TYR A 282 -14.90 -11.90 -5.05
N GLU A 283 -14.75 -11.63 -6.34
CA GLU A 283 -13.70 -12.21 -7.18
C GLU A 283 -12.28 -11.87 -6.68
N ILE A 284 -12.11 -10.68 -6.07
CA ILE A 284 -10.87 -10.24 -5.43
C ILE A 284 -11.08 -10.24 -3.91
N PRO A 285 -10.11 -10.70 -3.11
CA PRO A 285 -10.18 -10.63 -1.66
C PRO A 285 -10.40 -9.19 -1.17
N THR A 286 -11.48 -8.97 -0.42
CA THR A 286 -11.87 -7.62 0.03
C THR A 286 -10.82 -6.98 0.93
N GLY A 287 -10.11 -7.77 1.74
CA GLY A 287 -8.97 -7.31 2.54
C GLY A 287 -7.81 -6.80 1.69
N ALA A 288 -7.54 -7.42 0.52
CA ALA A 288 -6.50 -6.95 -0.40
C ALA A 288 -6.85 -5.59 -1.01
N ILE A 289 -8.11 -5.37 -1.36
CA ILE A 289 -8.60 -4.09 -1.89
C ILE A 289 -8.48 -2.99 -0.83
N ARG A 290 -8.97 -3.27 0.40
CA ARG A 290 -8.89 -2.33 1.52
C ARG A 290 -7.44 -1.93 1.81
N GLU A 291 -6.57 -2.91 1.93
CA GLU A 291 -5.15 -2.69 2.19
C GLU A 291 -4.46 -1.89 1.08
N ALA A 292 -4.76 -2.17 -0.19
CA ALA A 292 -4.22 -1.43 -1.34
C ALA A 292 -4.61 0.05 -1.30
N ILE A 293 -5.87 0.36 -0.96
CA ILE A 293 -6.37 1.74 -0.87
C ILE A 293 -5.70 2.48 0.30
N ILE A 294 -5.64 1.85 1.48
CA ILE A 294 -5.02 2.44 2.67
C ILE A 294 -3.55 2.74 2.42
N ASN A 295 -2.80 1.78 1.86
CA ASN A 295 -1.39 1.95 1.53
C ASN A 295 -1.18 3.09 0.52
N ALA A 296 -2.04 3.19 -0.50
CA ALA A 296 -1.95 4.26 -1.48
C ALA A 296 -2.19 5.65 -0.88
N VAL A 297 -2.94 5.76 0.21
CA VAL A 297 -3.22 7.02 0.90
C VAL A 297 -2.13 7.36 1.92
N VAL A 298 -1.72 6.38 2.78
CA VAL A 298 -0.76 6.66 3.85
C VAL A 298 0.67 6.88 3.34
N HIS A 299 1.06 6.22 2.24
CA HIS A 299 2.41 6.28 1.68
C HIS A 299 2.58 7.27 0.52
N ARG A 300 1.51 7.92 0.04
CA ARG A 300 1.61 8.86 -1.07
C ARG A 300 2.49 10.08 -0.73
N SER A 301 3.05 10.69 -1.77
CA SER A 301 3.62 12.04 -1.67
C SER A 301 2.51 13.09 -1.71
N TYR A 302 2.36 13.85 -0.63
CA TYR A 302 1.44 14.99 -0.57
C TYR A 302 2.07 16.28 -1.11
N ILE A 303 3.35 16.26 -1.49
CA ILE A 303 4.01 17.33 -2.23
C ILE A 303 3.52 17.36 -3.68
N SER A 304 3.22 16.20 -4.24
CA SER A 304 2.65 16.07 -5.59
C SER A 304 1.18 16.48 -5.59
N TYR A 305 0.79 17.32 -6.53
CA TYR A 305 -0.62 17.70 -6.75
C TYR A 305 -1.44 16.61 -7.45
N ASP A 306 -0.81 15.53 -7.92
CA ASP A 306 -1.55 14.38 -8.45
C ASP A 306 -2.40 13.72 -7.36
N GLU A 307 -3.53 13.14 -7.76
CA GLU A 307 -4.46 12.46 -6.85
C GLU A 307 -4.15 10.95 -6.75
N THR A 308 -4.58 10.34 -5.65
CA THR A 308 -4.65 8.87 -5.57
C THR A 308 -5.73 8.39 -6.54
N LYS A 309 -5.40 7.47 -7.43
CA LYS A 309 -6.32 6.98 -8.48
C LYS A 309 -6.56 5.48 -8.33
N ILE A 310 -7.82 5.09 -8.43
CA ILE A 310 -8.25 3.70 -8.46
C ILE A 310 -8.99 3.48 -9.78
N ALA A 311 -8.43 2.65 -10.64
CA ALA A 311 -8.99 2.34 -11.95
C ALA A 311 -9.37 0.86 -12.01
N ILE A 312 -10.63 0.58 -12.34
CA ILE A 312 -11.18 -0.77 -12.47
C ILE A 312 -11.36 -1.06 -13.94
N PHE A 313 -10.75 -2.15 -14.42
CA PHE A 313 -10.85 -2.68 -15.78
C PHE A 313 -11.50 -4.06 -15.76
N ASP A 314 -11.81 -4.60 -16.93
CA ASP A 314 -12.41 -5.94 -17.02
C ASP A 314 -11.46 -7.05 -16.54
N ASP A 315 -10.14 -6.83 -16.63
CA ASP A 315 -9.08 -7.80 -16.31
C ASP A 315 -8.30 -7.50 -15.02
N ARG A 316 -8.40 -6.28 -14.47
CA ARG A 316 -7.60 -5.86 -13.30
C ARG A 316 -8.15 -4.64 -12.58
N ILE A 317 -7.62 -4.39 -11.39
CA ILE A 317 -7.72 -3.13 -10.65
C ILE A 317 -6.32 -2.52 -10.57
N GLU A 318 -6.20 -1.23 -10.86
CA GLU A 318 -4.98 -0.45 -10.69
C GLU A 318 -5.18 0.57 -9.56
N VAL A 319 -4.34 0.51 -8.55
CA VAL A 319 -4.27 1.52 -7.48
C VAL A 319 -2.97 2.29 -7.64
N THR A 320 -3.08 3.58 -7.95
CA THR A 320 -1.92 4.45 -8.21
C THR A 320 -1.79 5.49 -7.10
N SER A 321 -0.62 5.54 -6.49
CA SER A 321 -0.22 6.48 -5.45
C SER A 321 0.87 7.40 -5.97
N PRO A 322 0.72 8.73 -5.90
CA PRO A 322 1.79 9.68 -6.22
C PRO A 322 3.00 9.53 -5.29
N GLY A 323 4.19 9.69 -5.85
CA GLY A 323 5.47 9.61 -5.15
C GLY A 323 6.30 8.39 -5.56
N LYS A 324 7.62 8.57 -5.56
CA LYS A 324 8.60 7.50 -5.80
C LYS A 324 8.73 6.60 -4.56
N LEU A 325 9.36 5.45 -4.70
CA LEU A 325 9.84 4.68 -3.54
C LEU A 325 10.87 5.50 -2.76
N LEU A 326 10.85 5.39 -1.44
CA LEU A 326 11.86 6.01 -0.58
C LEU A 326 13.22 5.34 -0.77
N SER A 327 14.28 6.07 -0.45
CA SER A 327 15.66 5.56 -0.53
C SER A 327 15.84 4.30 0.30
N GLY A 328 16.63 3.37 -0.23
CA GLY A 328 16.83 2.07 0.43
C GLY A 328 15.66 1.11 0.31
N GLN A 329 14.52 1.50 -0.29
CA GLN A 329 13.37 0.63 -0.48
C GLN A 329 13.32 0.07 -1.91
N SER A 330 13.11 -1.23 -2.05
CA SER A 330 12.86 -1.90 -3.33
C SER A 330 11.51 -2.60 -3.33
N ILE A 331 11.02 -2.94 -4.53
CA ILE A 331 9.78 -3.74 -4.65
C ILE A 331 9.98 -5.10 -3.97
N GLU A 332 11.16 -5.69 -4.07
CA GLU A 332 11.51 -6.97 -3.44
C GLU A 332 11.44 -6.87 -1.93
N GLU A 333 11.97 -5.80 -1.33
CA GLU A 333 11.88 -5.56 0.11
C GLU A 333 10.45 -5.31 0.57
N MET A 334 9.64 -4.57 -0.21
CA MET A 334 8.22 -4.39 0.07
C MET A 334 7.46 -5.72 0.08
N LYS A 335 7.77 -6.63 -0.85
CA LYS A 335 7.20 -7.98 -0.90
C LYS A 335 7.63 -8.84 0.31
N LEU A 336 8.76 -8.54 0.93
CA LEU A 336 9.23 -9.19 2.18
C LEU A 336 8.64 -8.56 3.46
N GLY A 337 7.90 -7.44 3.33
CA GLY A 337 7.30 -6.74 4.48
C GLY A 337 8.15 -5.60 5.04
N ASN A 338 9.25 -5.24 4.39
CA ASN A 338 10.05 -4.08 4.76
C ASN A 338 9.43 -2.82 4.18
N SER A 339 8.67 -2.08 4.98
CA SER A 339 8.01 -0.84 4.59
C SER A 339 8.66 0.35 5.26
N GLN A 340 8.87 1.43 4.50
CA GLN A 340 9.29 2.73 5.03
C GLN A 340 8.10 3.68 5.04
N ILE A 341 8.02 4.49 6.10
CA ILE A 341 6.92 5.44 6.30
C ILE A 341 7.35 6.80 5.76
N ARG A 342 6.59 7.34 4.79
CA ARG A 342 6.78 8.69 4.26
C ARG A 342 6.12 9.75 5.16
N ASN A 343 4.90 9.49 5.62
CA ASN A 343 4.05 10.42 6.35
C ASN A 343 3.91 9.94 7.81
N HIS A 344 4.84 10.35 8.65
CA HIS A 344 4.93 9.86 10.03
C HIS A 344 3.75 10.28 10.90
N ALA A 345 3.25 11.51 10.76
CA ALA A 345 2.10 11.99 11.51
C ALA A 345 0.82 11.26 11.12
N LEU A 346 0.60 11.08 9.82
CA LEU A 346 -0.54 10.31 9.30
C LEU A 346 -0.49 8.85 9.72
N ALA A 347 0.69 8.22 9.71
CA ALA A 347 0.84 6.82 10.14
C ALA A 347 0.43 6.62 11.60
N GLN A 348 0.72 7.56 12.50
CA GLN A 348 0.26 7.54 13.89
C GLN A 348 -1.28 7.62 13.98
N ALA A 349 -1.89 8.53 13.20
CA ALA A 349 -3.34 8.65 13.14
C ALA A 349 -4.00 7.37 12.59
N PHE A 350 -3.43 6.79 11.52
CA PHE A 350 -3.93 5.55 10.91
C PHE A 350 -3.81 4.35 11.85
N ALA A 351 -2.69 4.24 12.59
CA ALA A 351 -2.51 3.20 13.60
C ALA A 351 -3.55 3.33 14.72
N TYR A 352 -3.80 4.55 15.23
CA TYR A 352 -4.84 4.79 16.23
C TYR A 352 -6.25 4.44 15.71
N MET A 353 -6.55 4.76 14.45
CA MET A 353 -7.84 4.44 13.83
C MET A 353 -7.98 2.97 13.39
N ASN A 354 -7.03 2.10 13.72
CA ASN A 354 -7.00 0.69 13.31
C ASN A 354 -7.10 0.52 11.78
N LEU A 355 -6.57 1.48 11.03
CA LEU A 355 -6.51 1.41 9.57
C LEU A 355 -5.29 0.64 9.08
N ILE A 356 -4.15 0.75 9.78
CA ILE A 356 -2.90 0.05 9.44
C ILE A 356 -2.42 -0.83 10.60
N GLU A 357 -1.76 -1.93 10.26
CA GLU A 357 -1.02 -2.77 11.21
C GLU A 357 0.40 -2.23 11.37
N ALA A 358 0.91 -2.16 12.61
CA ALA A 358 2.21 -1.56 12.94
C ALA A 358 3.45 -2.27 12.32
N TRP A 359 3.28 -3.43 11.69
CA TRP A 359 4.35 -4.36 11.33
C TRP A 359 4.72 -4.40 9.83
N GLY A 360 4.16 -3.56 8.97
CA GLY A 360 4.55 -3.47 7.56
C GLY A 360 4.13 -4.64 6.65
N TYR A 361 3.28 -5.55 7.11
CA TYR A 361 2.87 -6.75 6.36
C TYR A 361 1.77 -6.52 5.30
N GLY A 362 1.43 -5.28 4.98
CA GLY A 362 0.34 -4.96 4.04
C GLY A 362 0.53 -5.58 2.66
N ILE A 363 1.67 -5.36 2.00
CA ILE A 363 1.97 -5.94 0.67
C ILE A 363 2.03 -7.47 0.70
N PRO A 364 2.77 -8.13 1.62
CA PRO A 364 2.72 -9.59 1.77
C PRO A 364 1.32 -10.15 1.96
N LYS A 365 0.45 -9.46 2.71
CA LYS A 365 -0.94 -9.85 2.94
C LYS A 365 -1.78 -9.80 1.66
N ILE A 366 -1.59 -8.74 0.84
CA ILE A 366 -2.22 -8.64 -0.48
C ILE A 366 -1.77 -9.82 -1.38
N MET A 367 -0.46 -10.05 -1.49
CA MET A 367 0.10 -11.13 -2.32
C MET A 367 -0.44 -12.50 -1.90
N LYS A 368 -0.40 -12.78 -0.58
CA LYS A 368 -0.88 -14.04 -0.01
C LYS A 368 -2.36 -14.26 -0.26
N SER A 369 -3.21 -13.27 0.01
CA SER A 369 -4.67 -13.42 -0.16
C SER A 369 -5.09 -13.57 -1.62
N CYS A 370 -4.40 -12.90 -2.56
CA CYS A 370 -4.63 -13.11 -3.98
C CYS A 370 -4.21 -14.52 -4.44
N LYS A 371 -3.05 -15.01 -3.96
CA LYS A 371 -2.59 -16.37 -4.25
C LYS A 371 -3.54 -17.44 -3.70
N GLU A 372 -4.00 -17.28 -2.46
CA GLU A 372 -4.99 -18.20 -1.84
C GLU A 372 -6.33 -18.21 -2.60
N ARG A 373 -6.65 -17.11 -3.30
CA ARG A 373 -7.82 -16.98 -4.16
C ARG A 373 -7.59 -17.56 -5.57
N GLY A 374 -6.39 -17.99 -5.90
CA GLY A 374 -6.03 -18.49 -7.24
C GLY A 374 -5.89 -17.39 -8.29
N LEU A 375 -5.72 -16.12 -7.87
CA LEU A 375 -5.49 -15.01 -8.77
C LEU A 375 -4.01 -14.94 -9.19
N LYS A 376 -3.76 -14.35 -10.36
CA LYS A 376 -2.40 -13.98 -10.76
C LYS A 376 -1.76 -13.11 -9.67
N GLU A 377 -0.45 -13.27 -9.45
CA GLU A 377 0.30 -12.48 -8.47
C GLU A 377 0.16 -10.99 -8.77
N PRO A 378 -0.21 -10.15 -7.78
CA PRO A 378 -0.26 -8.70 -7.95
C PRO A 378 1.09 -8.12 -8.36
N GLU A 379 1.07 -7.11 -9.23
CA GLU A 379 2.28 -6.46 -9.74
C GLU A 379 2.44 -5.07 -9.09
N LEU A 380 3.65 -4.78 -8.60
CA LEU A 380 4.06 -3.45 -8.18
C LEU A 380 4.92 -2.82 -9.27
N ILE A 381 4.55 -1.62 -9.73
CA ILE A 381 5.23 -0.90 -10.80
C ILE A 381 5.70 0.44 -10.27
N ASP A 382 7.03 0.57 -10.11
CA ASP A 382 7.67 1.84 -9.74
C ASP A 382 7.92 2.67 -11.00
N LYS A 383 7.15 3.76 -11.10
CA LYS A 383 7.34 4.79 -12.12
C LYS A 383 7.85 6.04 -11.41
N VAL A 384 9.07 6.40 -11.52
CA VAL A 384 9.80 7.54 -10.89
C VAL A 384 8.98 8.56 -10.06
N VAL A 385 7.75 8.88 -10.50
CA VAL A 385 6.86 9.87 -9.85
C VAL A 385 5.60 9.25 -9.22
N GLN A 386 5.38 7.95 -9.36
CA GLN A 386 4.22 7.24 -8.81
C GLN A 386 4.48 5.75 -8.64
N LEU A 387 3.89 5.17 -7.61
CA LEU A 387 3.84 3.73 -7.40
C LEU A 387 2.45 3.21 -7.81
N LYS A 388 2.41 2.17 -8.62
CA LYS A 388 1.17 1.51 -9.04
C LYS A 388 1.14 0.07 -8.54
N LEU A 389 0.06 -0.32 -7.88
CA LEU A 389 -0.28 -1.70 -7.58
C LEU A 389 -1.36 -2.17 -8.54
N VAL A 390 -1.12 -3.31 -9.19
CA VAL A 390 -2.06 -3.98 -10.10
C VAL A 390 -2.53 -5.27 -9.47
N ILE A 391 -3.83 -5.42 -9.27
CA ILE A 391 -4.46 -6.65 -8.79
C ILE A 391 -5.28 -7.20 -9.95
N PHE A 392 -4.95 -8.41 -10.40
CA PHE A 392 -5.63 -9.05 -11.53
C PHE A 392 -6.96 -9.66 -11.11
N ARG A 393 -7.93 -9.59 -12.02
CA ARG A 393 -9.24 -10.24 -11.89
C ARG A 393 -9.18 -11.63 -12.48
N GLN A 394 -10.13 -12.50 -12.15
CA GLN A 394 -10.28 -13.79 -12.82
C GLN A 394 -10.67 -13.59 -14.29
N GLU A 395 -10.07 -14.37 -15.19
CA GLU A 395 -10.45 -14.38 -16.60
C GLU A 395 -11.90 -14.89 -16.77
N ASP A 396 -12.62 -14.32 -17.75
CA ASP A 396 -13.98 -14.75 -18.08
C ASP A 396 -13.95 -16.21 -18.56
N GLY A 397 -14.57 -17.11 -17.81
CA GLY A 397 -14.62 -18.54 -18.11
C GLY A 397 -14.19 -19.48 -16.99
N SER A 398 -13.33 -19.04 -16.08
CA SER A 398 -13.14 -19.72 -14.79
C SER A 398 -14.22 -19.20 -13.83
N GLY A 399 -15.37 -19.85 -13.83
CA GLY A 399 -16.49 -19.48 -12.95
C GLY A 399 -16.01 -19.32 -11.52
N ILE A 400 -16.59 -18.34 -10.79
CA ILE A 400 -16.53 -18.34 -9.34
C ILE A 400 -17.13 -19.69 -8.93
N ASP A 401 -16.25 -20.68 -8.75
CA ASP A 401 -16.70 -22.04 -8.44
C ASP A 401 -17.47 -22.00 -7.12
N ASN A 402 -18.78 -22.11 -7.20
CA ASN A 402 -19.66 -22.31 -6.05
C ASN A 402 -19.45 -23.72 -5.42
N SER A 403 -18.43 -24.47 -5.87
CA SER A 403 -18.16 -25.85 -5.48
C SER A 403 -16.88 -26.00 -4.66
N ALA A 404 -16.89 -25.53 -3.43
CA ALA A 404 -16.10 -26.17 -2.38
C ALA A 404 -17.00 -27.17 -1.65
N ASN A 405 -16.89 -28.45 -2.02
CA ASN A 405 -17.62 -29.64 -1.54
C ASN A 405 -18.93 -30.01 -2.28
N SER A 406 -18.80 -30.61 -3.44
CA SER A 406 -19.74 -31.63 -3.87
C SER A 406 -18.95 -32.81 -4.41
N GLY A 407 -18.95 -33.91 -3.65
CA GLY A 407 -18.61 -35.24 -4.15
C GLY A 407 -19.47 -35.58 -5.38
N THR A 408 -18.79 -36.07 -6.37
CA THR A 408 -19.28 -36.63 -7.63
C THR A 408 -20.69 -37.21 -7.59
N TYR A 409 -21.57 -36.70 -8.46
CA TYR A 409 -22.60 -37.54 -9.13
C TYR A 409 -22.78 -37.04 -10.57
N SER A 410 -22.35 -37.90 -11.51
CA SER A 410 -22.69 -37.82 -12.92
C SER A 410 -24.13 -38.25 -13.13
N GLY A 411 -24.93 -37.47 -13.86
CA GLY A 411 -26.28 -37.87 -14.26
C GLY A 411 -26.93 -36.80 -15.15
N THR A 412 -26.89 -37.05 -16.45
CA THR A 412 -27.67 -36.38 -17.49
C THR A 412 -29.17 -36.44 -17.23
N GLY A 413 -29.88 -35.30 -17.30
CA GLY A 413 -31.35 -35.29 -17.28
C GLY A 413 -31.96 -33.89 -17.20
N SER A 414 -32.36 -33.38 -18.35
CA SER A 414 -33.28 -32.24 -18.52
C SER A 414 -34.55 -32.43 -17.69
N ARG A 415 -34.87 -31.44 -16.82
CA ARG A 415 -36.27 -31.25 -16.38
C ARG A 415 -36.52 -29.82 -15.89
N THR A 416 -37.59 -29.30 -16.43
CA THR A 416 -38.43 -28.12 -16.13
C THR A 416 -38.52 -27.71 -14.65
N VAL A 417 -38.49 -26.37 -14.47
CA VAL A 417 -38.68 -25.63 -13.23
C VAL A 417 -40.10 -25.81 -12.68
N PRO A 418 -40.28 -26.05 -11.40
CA PRO A 418 -41.52 -25.71 -10.71
C PRO A 418 -41.34 -24.49 -9.80
N GLU A 419 -42.41 -23.76 -9.68
CA GLU A 419 -42.63 -22.50 -9.02
C GLU A 419 -42.18 -22.39 -7.54
N THR A 420 -41.84 -21.20 -7.18
CA THR A 420 -41.45 -20.65 -5.86
C THR A 420 -42.48 -20.98 -4.76
N GLU A 421 -42.02 -21.71 -3.73
CA GLU A 421 -42.66 -21.66 -2.41
C GLU A 421 -41.96 -20.58 -1.53
N HIS A 422 -42.74 -19.65 -1.07
CA HIS A 422 -42.36 -18.60 -0.13
C HIS A 422 -41.92 -19.19 1.22
N ILE A 423 -40.66 -18.99 1.59
CA ILE A 423 -40.14 -19.25 2.95
C ILE A 423 -40.24 -17.95 3.74
N PRO A 424 -40.90 -17.90 4.92
CA PRO A 424 -41.00 -16.69 5.72
C PRO A 424 -39.66 -16.25 6.28
N GLU A 425 -39.37 -14.96 6.20
CA GLU A 425 -38.15 -14.33 6.74
C GLU A 425 -37.98 -14.62 8.24
N ALA A 426 -36.80 -15.13 8.62
CA ALA A 426 -36.45 -15.29 10.03
C ALA A 426 -36.07 -13.93 10.62
N ASN A 427 -36.64 -13.57 11.79
CA ASN A 427 -36.33 -12.33 12.52
C ASN A 427 -34.86 -12.28 12.94
N GLY A 428 -34.24 -11.09 13.03
CA GLY A 428 -32.81 -10.90 13.33
C GLY A 428 -32.28 -11.68 14.57
N ASN A 429 -33.13 -11.94 15.58
CA ASN A 429 -32.78 -12.75 16.75
C ASN A 429 -32.76 -14.27 16.50
N GLU A 430 -33.57 -14.77 15.56
CA GLU A 430 -33.55 -16.19 15.17
C GLU A 430 -32.23 -16.54 14.47
N ASN A 431 -31.70 -15.63 13.65
CA ASN A 431 -30.44 -15.78 12.96
C ASN A 431 -29.23 -15.80 13.93
N LYS A 432 -29.21 -14.89 14.91
CA LYS A 432 -28.20 -14.89 15.99
C LYS A 432 -28.25 -16.16 16.83
N ALA A 433 -29.43 -16.70 17.12
CA ALA A 433 -29.61 -17.93 17.85
C ALA A 433 -29.03 -19.15 17.09
N LEU A 434 -29.29 -19.25 15.79
CA LEU A 434 -28.76 -20.33 14.95
C LEU A 434 -27.24 -20.27 14.84
N SER A 435 -26.67 -19.06 14.71
CA SER A 435 -25.22 -18.81 14.70
C SER A 435 -24.57 -19.26 16.01
N PHE A 436 -25.18 -18.94 17.17
CA PHE A 436 -24.67 -19.38 18.46
C PHE A 436 -24.73 -20.92 18.65
N LEU A 437 -25.83 -21.53 18.16
CA LEU A 437 -26.00 -22.98 18.20
C LEU A 437 -25.03 -23.72 17.26
N SER A 438 -24.55 -23.08 16.19
CA SER A 438 -23.59 -23.71 15.28
C SER A 438 -22.19 -23.86 15.87
N GLN A 439 -21.85 -23.04 16.86
CA GLN A 439 -20.53 -23.02 17.52
C GLN A 439 -20.44 -24.00 18.70
N LYS A 440 -21.57 -24.60 19.13
CA LYS A 440 -21.61 -25.49 20.32
C LYS A 440 -22.44 -26.73 20.01
N GLU A 441 -22.01 -27.89 20.51
CA GLU A 441 -22.74 -29.14 20.32
C GLU A 441 -24.15 -29.12 20.94
N THR A 442 -24.29 -28.52 22.11
CA THR A 442 -25.60 -28.34 22.81
C THR A 442 -25.59 -27.05 23.62
N VAL A 443 -26.74 -26.36 23.70
CA VAL A 443 -26.89 -25.09 24.42
C VAL A 443 -28.17 -25.11 25.26
N LYS A 444 -28.09 -24.57 26.49
CA LYS A 444 -29.28 -24.32 27.35
C LYS A 444 -29.96 -23.02 26.95
N ALA A 445 -31.29 -22.95 27.10
CA ALA A 445 -32.05 -21.74 26.77
C ALA A 445 -31.55 -20.50 27.52
N SER A 446 -31.12 -20.63 28.77
CA SER A 446 -30.55 -19.53 29.57
C SER A 446 -29.22 -18.99 28.98
N GLN A 447 -28.34 -19.84 28.45
CA GLN A 447 -27.09 -19.42 27.83
C GLN A 447 -27.37 -18.60 26.56
N LEU A 448 -28.35 -19.05 25.79
CA LEU A 448 -28.78 -18.34 24.58
C LEU A 448 -29.52 -17.04 24.90
N ALA A 449 -30.29 -17.00 25.99
CA ALA A 449 -30.96 -15.80 26.50
C ALA A 449 -29.96 -14.71 26.85
N THR A 450 -28.89 -15.07 27.57
CA THR A 450 -27.79 -14.16 27.93
C THR A 450 -27.08 -13.64 26.68
N TYR A 451 -26.78 -14.52 25.71
CA TYR A 451 -26.12 -14.12 24.47
C TYR A 451 -26.96 -13.14 23.61
N LEU A 452 -28.27 -13.37 23.57
CA LEU A 452 -29.18 -12.55 22.75
C LEU A 452 -29.71 -11.30 23.46
N GLY A 453 -29.46 -11.14 24.76
CA GLY A 453 -29.99 -10.03 25.57
C GLY A 453 -31.50 -10.05 25.70
N ILE A 454 -32.15 -11.22 25.62
CA ILE A 454 -33.63 -11.38 25.72
C ILE A 454 -34.03 -12.28 26.89
N SER A 455 -35.30 -12.17 27.31
CA SER A 455 -35.79 -12.99 28.43
C SER A 455 -35.75 -14.49 28.13
N ASP A 456 -35.54 -15.30 29.16
CA ASP A 456 -35.56 -16.77 29.11
C ASP A 456 -36.85 -17.33 28.50
N ARG A 457 -37.98 -16.67 28.79
CA ARG A 457 -39.28 -17.02 28.23
C ARG A 457 -39.36 -16.75 26.72
N GLY A 458 -38.81 -15.59 26.27
CA GLY A 458 -38.69 -15.24 24.85
C GLY A 458 -37.83 -16.20 24.07
N THR A 459 -36.65 -16.54 24.64
CA THR A 459 -35.71 -17.49 24.06
C THR A 459 -36.30 -18.89 23.90
N ARG A 460 -37.03 -19.41 24.90
CA ARG A 460 -37.72 -20.70 24.82
C ARG A 460 -38.82 -20.72 23.75
N LYS A 461 -39.60 -19.62 23.61
CA LYS A 461 -40.61 -19.48 22.57
C LYS A 461 -39.96 -19.52 21.18
N MET A 462 -38.86 -18.79 21.00
CA MET A 462 -38.09 -18.75 19.73
C MET A 462 -37.50 -20.12 19.41
N LEU A 463 -36.83 -20.80 20.37
CA LEU A 463 -36.30 -22.16 20.21
C LEU A 463 -37.35 -23.19 19.88
N ALA A 464 -38.57 -23.06 20.45
CA ALA A 464 -39.73 -23.90 20.11
C ALA A 464 -40.18 -23.68 18.65
N THR A 465 -40.18 -22.42 18.17
CA THR A 465 -40.48 -22.08 16.78
C THR A 465 -39.43 -22.62 15.85
N LEU A 466 -38.12 -22.48 16.17
CA LEU A 466 -37.02 -23.05 15.39
C LEU A 466 -37.04 -24.59 15.35
N ALA A 467 -37.47 -25.21 16.45
CA ALA A 467 -37.64 -26.66 16.49
C ALA A 467 -38.83 -27.15 15.61
N LYS A 468 -39.95 -26.40 15.60
CA LYS A 468 -41.08 -26.64 14.68
C LYS A 468 -40.69 -26.45 13.21
N LYS A 469 -39.90 -25.44 12.92
CA LYS A 469 -39.32 -25.18 11.59
C LYS A 469 -38.25 -26.22 11.20
N GLY A 470 -37.89 -27.15 12.10
CA GLY A 470 -36.92 -28.21 11.80
C GLY A 470 -35.45 -27.82 11.86
N PHE A 471 -35.09 -26.64 12.34
CA PHE A 471 -33.72 -26.13 12.43
C PHE A 471 -32.97 -26.58 13.69
N VAL A 472 -33.71 -26.86 14.76
CA VAL A 472 -33.13 -27.17 16.09
C VAL A 472 -33.77 -28.45 16.65
N THR A 473 -32.96 -29.27 17.26
CA THR A 473 -33.44 -30.47 17.99
C THR A 473 -33.36 -30.22 19.51
N LYS A 474 -34.45 -30.55 20.21
CA LYS A 474 -34.53 -30.43 21.67
C LYS A 474 -34.16 -31.74 22.31
N PHE A 475 -33.28 -31.73 23.31
CA PHE A 475 -32.85 -32.87 24.12
C PHE A 475 -33.17 -32.65 25.60
N GLY A 476 -33.52 -33.73 26.31
CA GLY A 476 -33.78 -33.73 27.74
C GLY A 476 -35.18 -33.22 28.09
N LYS A 477 -35.50 -33.27 29.42
CA LYS A 477 -36.77 -32.78 29.99
C LYS A 477 -36.49 -31.87 31.21
N GLY A 478 -37.40 -30.93 31.50
CA GLY A 478 -37.32 -30.04 32.65
C GLY A 478 -36.11 -29.14 32.67
N LYS A 479 -35.40 -29.05 33.81
CA LYS A 479 -34.24 -28.17 34.00
C LYS A 479 -33.00 -28.59 33.16
N ASN A 480 -32.95 -29.81 32.64
CA ASN A 480 -31.87 -30.35 31.81
C ASN A 480 -32.15 -30.29 30.31
N THR A 481 -33.08 -29.43 29.89
CA THR A 481 -33.39 -29.24 28.45
C THR A 481 -32.27 -28.47 27.75
N CYS A 482 -31.68 -29.08 26.72
CA CYS A 482 -30.68 -28.49 25.82
C CYS A 482 -31.18 -28.50 24.37
N TYR A 483 -30.60 -27.66 23.55
CA TYR A 483 -30.92 -27.51 22.15
C TYR A 483 -29.65 -27.64 21.31
N ALA A 484 -29.74 -28.31 20.16
CA ALA A 484 -28.64 -28.40 19.19
C ALA A 484 -29.16 -28.13 17.78
N LEU A 485 -28.30 -27.70 16.90
CA LEU A 485 -28.64 -27.66 15.47
C LEU A 485 -28.95 -29.05 14.94
N LYS A 486 -30.01 -29.18 14.16
CA LYS A 486 -30.35 -30.43 13.54
C LYS A 486 -29.38 -30.71 12.37
N LYS A 487 -28.46 -31.65 12.55
CA LYS A 487 -27.62 -32.10 11.44
C LYS A 487 -28.53 -32.77 10.41
N LYS A 488 -28.61 -32.24 9.19
CA LYS A 488 -29.22 -32.97 8.07
C LYS A 488 -28.40 -34.21 7.81
N LYS A 489 -29.06 -35.38 7.80
CA LYS A 489 -28.49 -36.63 7.31
C LYS A 489 -28.25 -36.53 5.83
#